data_764c1b185863104d3e207e523359b238
#
_entry.id   764c1b185863104d3e207e523359b238
#
_cell.length_a   1.000
_cell.length_b   1.000
_cell.length_c   1.000
_cell.angle_alpha   90.00
_cell.angle_beta   90.00
_cell.angle_gamma   90.00
#
_symmetry.space_group_name_H-M   'P 1'
#
loop_
_entity.id
_entity.type
_entity.pdbx_description
1 polymer ?
#
loop_
_entity_poly.entity_id
_entity_poly.type
_entity_poly.pdbx_seq_one_letter_code
_entity_poly.pdbx_strand_id
1 'polypeptide(L)'
;LLYTSQLLQAEAIRYGVEHLRRNRGRCMGALYWQLNDIWPVASWASIDYYGRYKALQYAAKRFFAPVIITCKETGEMTGNPSILTEGCYDNYQTKAQLAVSNETLRDIEGEVIWQLCSSEGEIIESGKQSLTAKAMSSVWLGEMDFHRTDVDNNYLYFAFSENGKELSSGTVIFTLPKYFNFQNPKLKCSIDGNKIT
;
A
#
# COMPACT_ATOMS: atom_id res chain seq x y z
N LEU A 1 -19.05 10.56 -3.96
CA LEU A 1 -18.86 10.61 -2.50
C LEU A 1 -18.73 9.22 -1.90
N LEU A 2 -19.71 8.30 -2.06
CA LEU A 2 -19.71 6.95 -1.46
C LEU A 2 -18.47 6.12 -1.84
N TYR A 3 -18.13 6.06 -3.11
CA TYR A 3 -16.95 5.33 -3.60
C TYR A 3 -15.65 5.88 -3.00
N THR A 4 -15.47 7.19 -3.04
CA THR A 4 -14.26 7.85 -2.51
C THR A 4 -14.13 7.65 -1.00
N SER A 5 -15.22 7.69 -0.24
CA SER A 5 -15.18 7.46 1.21
C SER A 5 -14.78 6.02 1.58
N GLN A 6 -15.19 5.03 0.77
CA GLN A 6 -14.74 3.66 0.96
C GLN A 6 -13.25 3.48 0.65
N LEU A 7 -12.74 4.15 -0.40
CA LEU A 7 -11.30 4.13 -0.71
C LEU A 7 -10.49 4.81 0.40
N LEU A 8 -10.95 5.95 0.90
CA LEU A 8 -10.29 6.66 2.00
C LEU A 8 -10.21 5.78 3.26
N GLN A 9 -11.30 5.10 3.62
CA GLN A 9 -11.31 4.18 4.75
C GLN A 9 -10.30 3.03 4.54
N ALA A 10 -10.32 2.41 3.37
CA ALA A 10 -9.42 1.30 3.04
C ALA A 10 -7.96 1.73 3.13
N GLU A 11 -7.63 2.90 2.60
CA GLU A 11 -6.28 3.45 2.58
C GLU A 11 -5.79 3.82 3.98
N ALA A 12 -6.62 4.49 4.78
CA ALA A 12 -6.26 4.88 6.14
C ALA A 12 -6.00 3.65 7.05
N ILE A 13 -6.85 2.62 6.98
CA ILE A 13 -6.66 1.40 7.76
C ILE A 13 -5.45 0.61 7.25
N ARG A 14 -5.28 0.47 5.93
CA ARG A 14 -4.11 -0.16 5.32
C ARG A 14 -2.81 0.47 5.83
N TYR A 15 -2.73 1.78 5.77
CA TYR A 15 -1.55 2.54 6.19
C TYR A 15 -1.18 2.27 7.65
N GLY A 16 -2.18 2.31 8.54
CA GLY A 16 -1.99 2.00 9.97
C GLY A 16 -1.55 0.57 10.21
N VAL A 17 -2.20 -0.42 9.59
CA VAL A 17 -1.87 -1.84 9.78
C VAL A 17 -0.48 -2.17 9.22
N GLU A 18 -0.15 -1.67 8.04
CA GLU A 18 1.18 -1.85 7.44
C GLU A 18 2.28 -1.20 8.31
N HIS A 19 2.02 -0.02 8.90
CA HIS A 19 2.94 0.61 9.85
C HIS A 19 3.19 -0.30 11.06
N LEU A 20 2.15 -0.87 11.64
CA LEU A 20 2.29 -1.77 12.79
C LEU A 20 3.04 -3.04 12.41
N ARG A 21 2.76 -3.63 11.25
CA ARG A 21 3.40 -4.87 10.80
C ARG A 21 4.89 -4.71 10.52
N ARG A 22 5.31 -3.63 9.85
CA ARG A 22 6.74 -3.41 9.61
C ARG A 22 7.54 -3.08 10.88
N ASN A 23 6.86 -2.71 11.98
CA ASN A 23 7.45 -2.52 13.30
C ASN A 23 7.30 -3.74 14.22
N ARG A 24 7.23 -4.94 13.63
CA ARG A 24 7.17 -6.19 14.37
C ARG A 24 8.30 -6.30 15.39
N GLY A 25 8.00 -6.82 16.59
CA GLY A 25 8.87 -6.83 17.75
C GLY A 25 8.52 -5.74 18.76
N ARG A 26 8.18 -4.54 18.27
CA ARG A 26 7.58 -3.48 19.09
C ARG A 26 6.06 -3.57 19.10
N CYS A 27 5.45 -3.87 17.93
CA CYS A 27 4.02 -4.10 17.81
C CYS A 27 3.78 -5.52 17.29
N MET A 28 2.92 -6.29 17.98
CA MET A 28 2.70 -7.70 17.70
C MET A 28 1.33 -8.00 17.10
N GLY A 29 0.56 -7.00 16.71
CA GLY A 29 -0.72 -7.18 16.04
C GLY A 29 -1.45 -5.88 15.77
N ALA A 30 -2.48 -5.99 14.95
CA ALA A 30 -3.39 -4.89 14.63
C ALA A 30 -4.82 -5.43 14.55
N LEU A 31 -5.76 -4.66 15.04
CA LEU A 31 -7.18 -4.91 14.93
C LEU A 31 -7.85 -3.69 14.32
N TYR A 32 -8.87 -3.91 13.51
CA TYR A 32 -9.73 -2.83 13.06
C TYR A 32 -11.20 -3.10 13.41
N TRP A 33 -11.95 -2.09 13.63
CA TRP A 33 -13.37 -2.15 13.89
C TRP A 33 -14.12 -1.70 12.65
N GLN A 34 -14.94 -2.55 12.04
CA GLN A 34 -15.21 -3.95 12.37
C GLN A 34 -15.35 -4.77 11.08
N LEU A 35 -15.41 -6.10 11.20
CA LEU A 35 -15.49 -6.99 10.06
C LEU A 35 -16.82 -6.83 9.30
N ASN A 36 -17.97 -6.94 9.98
CA ASN A 36 -19.26 -6.92 9.32
C ASN A 36 -20.34 -6.16 10.09
N ASP A 37 -21.35 -5.72 9.38
CA ASP A 37 -22.55 -5.10 9.94
C ASP A 37 -23.55 -6.13 10.42
N ILE A 38 -24.34 -5.74 11.46
CA ILE A 38 -25.46 -6.54 11.99
C ILE A 38 -26.83 -6.00 11.56
N TRP A 39 -26.87 -4.85 10.92
CA TRP A 39 -28.05 -4.21 10.33
C TRP A 39 -27.66 -3.36 9.11
N PRO A 40 -28.61 -3.04 8.22
CA PRO A 40 -28.31 -2.22 7.04
C PRO A 40 -28.08 -0.76 7.44
N VAL A 41 -26.84 -0.33 7.41
CA VAL A 41 -26.40 1.02 7.86
C VAL A 41 -25.15 1.47 7.08
N ALA A 42 -24.90 2.77 7.01
CA ALA A 42 -23.60 3.30 6.64
C ALA A 42 -22.66 3.20 7.85
N SER A 43 -21.59 2.44 7.74
CA SER A 43 -20.72 2.09 8.86
C SER A 43 -19.25 1.92 8.46
N TRP A 44 -18.43 1.73 9.47
CA TRP A 44 -17.01 1.38 9.40
C TRP A 44 -16.73 -0.11 9.07
N ALA A 45 -17.74 -0.97 8.99
CA ALA A 45 -17.54 -2.38 8.67
C ALA A 45 -16.93 -2.58 7.27
N SER A 46 -16.11 -3.62 7.11
CA SER A 46 -15.52 -3.99 5.81
C SER A 46 -16.44 -4.84 4.95
N ILE A 47 -17.43 -5.51 5.57
CA ILE A 47 -18.50 -6.27 4.91
C ILE A 47 -19.84 -5.67 5.34
N ASP A 48 -20.69 -5.33 4.39
CA ASP A 48 -22.00 -4.77 4.71
C ASP A 48 -22.99 -5.84 5.20
N TYR A 49 -24.16 -5.40 5.68
CA TYR A 49 -25.21 -6.29 6.19
C TYR A 49 -25.63 -7.38 5.19
N TYR A 50 -25.56 -7.11 3.90
CA TYR A 50 -25.94 -8.04 2.84
C TYR A 50 -24.80 -8.97 2.40
N GLY A 51 -23.66 -8.96 3.10
CA GLY A 51 -22.49 -9.76 2.78
C GLY A 51 -21.63 -9.22 1.63
N ARG A 52 -21.84 -7.97 1.20
CA ARG A 52 -21.06 -7.36 0.12
C ARG A 52 -19.76 -6.77 0.67
N TYR A 53 -18.67 -7.03 -0.03
CA TYR A 53 -17.35 -6.53 0.34
C TYR A 53 -17.22 -5.05 -0.03
N LYS A 54 -16.83 -4.24 0.95
CA LYS A 54 -16.38 -2.86 0.73
C LYS A 54 -14.88 -2.83 0.35
N ALA A 55 -14.37 -1.70 -0.10
CA ALA A 55 -12.96 -1.55 -0.47
C ALA A 55 -12.00 -2.02 0.64
N LEU A 56 -12.33 -1.76 1.91
CA LEU A 56 -11.53 -2.20 3.06
C LEU A 56 -11.36 -3.71 3.13
N GLN A 57 -12.34 -4.53 2.74
CA GLN A 57 -12.23 -5.99 2.79
C GLN A 57 -11.19 -6.52 1.78
N TYR A 58 -11.12 -5.90 0.60
CA TYR A 58 -10.09 -6.23 -0.39
C TYR A 58 -8.70 -5.78 0.06
N ALA A 59 -8.60 -4.61 0.69
CA ALA A 59 -7.36 -4.14 1.29
C ALA A 59 -6.92 -5.07 2.44
N ALA A 60 -7.85 -5.50 3.32
CA ALA A 60 -7.57 -6.38 4.44
C ALA A 60 -6.99 -7.74 4.00
N LYS A 61 -7.49 -8.30 2.91
CA LYS A 61 -6.91 -9.51 2.32
C LYS A 61 -5.42 -9.36 2.01
N ARG A 62 -4.99 -8.16 1.58
CA ARG A 62 -3.59 -7.86 1.27
C ARG A 62 -2.78 -7.55 2.50
N PHE A 63 -3.20 -6.60 3.32
CA PHE A 63 -2.40 -6.17 4.47
C PHE A 63 -2.37 -7.18 5.62
N PHE A 64 -3.25 -8.21 5.63
CA PHE A 64 -3.18 -9.37 6.53
C PHE A 64 -2.63 -10.64 5.87
N ALA A 65 -2.11 -10.56 4.65
CA ALA A 65 -1.42 -11.70 4.06
C ALA A 65 -0.21 -12.12 4.92
N PRO A 66 0.12 -13.42 4.98
CA PRO A 66 1.23 -13.91 5.84
C PRO A 66 2.58 -13.27 5.53
N VAL A 67 2.79 -12.92 4.27
CA VAL A 67 4.00 -12.24 3.80
C VAL A 67 3.59 -11.00 3.05
N ILE A 68 4.11 -9.85 3.46
CA ILE A 68 3.85 -8.59 2.78
C ILE A 68 5.13 -7.78 2.61
N ILE A 69 5.18 -7.03 1.53
CA ILE A 69 6.10 -5.90 1.36
C ILE A 69 5.32 -4.60 1.54
N THR A 70 5.89 -3.67 2.27
CA THR A 70 5.28 -2.38 2.59
C THR A 70 6.29 -1.25 2.39
N CYS A 71 5.80 -0.04 2.22
CA CYS A 71 6.62 1.15 2.10
C CYS A 71 6.31 2.14 3.22
N LYS A 72 7.36 2.67 3.85
CA LYS A 72 7.30 3.92 4.61
C LYS A 72 7.75 5.01 3.66
N GLU A 73 6.82 5.78 3.14
CA GLU A 73 7.14 6.95 2.33
C GLU A 73 7.29 8.18 3.22
N THR A 74 8.12 9.12 2.80
CA THR A 74 8.23 10.46 3.36
C THR A 74 7.94 11.42 2.23
N GLY A 75 6.74 11.92 2.20
CA GLY A 75 6.21 12.83 1.19
C GLY A 75 5.25 13.82 1.82
N GLU A 76 4.38 14.39 1.03
CA GLU A 76 3.38 15.35 1.50
C GLU A 76 2.43 14.74 2.53
N MET A 77 2.05 13.48 2.36
CA MET A 77 1.10 12.81 3.26
C MET A 77 1.67 12.53 4.65
N THR A 78 2.96 12.30 4.76
CA THR A 78 3.60 11.91 6.03
C THR A 78 4.54 12.97 6.59
N GLY A 79 5.09 13.83 5.74
CA GLY A 79 6.04 14.86 6.13
C GLY A 79 5.41 16.15 6.66
N ASN A 80 4.12 16.37 6.41
CA ASN A 80 3.44 17.58 6.85
C ASN A 80 2.40 17.27 7.96
N PRO A 81 2.71 17.55 9.25
CA PRO A 81 1.78 17.32 10.35
C PRO A 81 0.56 18.24 10.34
N SER A 82 0.53 19.24 9.47
CA SER A 82 -0.54 20.23 9.43
C SER A 82 -1.06 20.41 8.00
N ILE A 83 -1.78 19.41 7.51
CA ILE A 83 -2.57 19.49 6.26
C ILE A 83 -3.56 20.67 6.24
N LEU A 84 -3.79 21.31 7.39
CA LEU A 84 -4.73 22.41 7.58
C LEU A 84 -4.11 23.81 7.49
N THR A 85 -2.78 23.93 7.41
CA THR A 85 -2.11 25.23 7.30
C THR A 85 -1.60 25.43 5.87
N GLU A 86 -2.20 26.35 5.15
CA GLU A 86 -1.68 26.83 3.87
C GLU A 86 -0.24 27.31 4.01
N GLY A 87 0.65 26.88 3.13
CA GLY A 87 1.94 27.53 2.92
C GLY A 87 3.20 26.76 3.32
N CYS A 88 3.15 25.46 3.61
CA CYS A 88 4.34 24.66 3.97
C CYS A 88 4.80 23.70 2.88
N TYR A 89 4.62 24.05 1.62
CA TYR A 89 4.83 23.14 0.47
C TYR A 89 6.26 23.09 -0.07
N ASP A 90 7.22 23.82 0.50
CA ASP A 90 8.51 24.04 -0.16
C ASP A 90 9.63 23.04 0.21
N ASN A 91 9.39 22.04 1.06
CA ASN A 91 10.42 21.09 1.50
C ASN A 91 9.95 19.63 1.46
N TYR A 92 9.47 19.15 0.32
CA TYR A 92 9.16 17.74 0.15
C TYR A 92 10.43 16.90 0.14
N GLN A 93 10.49 15.95 1.07
CA GLN A 93 11.40 14.83 0.94
C GLN A 93 10.65 13.70 0.22
N THR A 94 11.14 13.30 -0.93
CA THR A 94 10.58 12.18 -1.71
C THR A 94 11.37 10.91 -1.41
N LYS A 95 11.20 10.41 -0.18
CA LYS A 95 11.93 9.23 0.29
C LYS A 95 11.00 8.04 0.47
N ALA A 96 11.55 6.86 0.27
CA ALA A 96 10.86 5.61 0.51
C ALA A 96 11.78 4.61 1.21
N GLN A 97 11.22 3.88 2.16
CA GLN A 97 11.91 2.77 2.81
C GLN A 97 10.99 1.55 2.78
N LEU A 98 11.43 0.50 2.10
CA LEU A 98 10.69 -0.75 1.99
C LEU A 98 10.96 -1.65 3.20
N ALA A 99 9.95 -2.44 3.57
CA ALA A 99 10.08 -3.47 4.57
C ALA A 99 9.31 -4.73 4.14
N VAL A 100 9.92 -5.89 4.32
CA VAL A 100 9.28 -7.19 4.12
C VAL A 100 8.95 -7.78 5.49
N SER A 101 7.67 -8.05 5.73
CA SER A 101 7.19 -8.70 6.96
C SER A 101 6.79 -10.13 6.65
N ASN A 102 7.40 -11.08 7.35
CA ASN A 102 7.14 -12.51 7.25
C ASN A 102 6.54 -13.01 8.56
N GLU A 103 5.27 -13.41 8.53
CA GLU A 103 4.56 -13.99 9.69
C GLU A 103 4.38 -15.51 9.56
N THR A 104 5.12 -16.13 8.65
CA THR A 104 5.19 -17.59 8.56
C THR A 104 6.23 -18.15 9.52
N LEU A 105 6.18 -19.48 9.76
CA LEU A 105 7.12 -20.20 10.61
C LEU A 105 8.38 -20.65 9.86
N ARG A 106 8.60 -20.19 8.62
CA ARG A 106 9.80 -20.51 7.85
C ARG A 106 10.49 -19.24 7.38
N ASP A 107 11.79 -19.32 7.20
CA ASP A 107 12.54 -18.28 6.50
C ASP A 107 12.13 -18.24 5.02
N ILE A 108 12.10 -17.06 4.45
CA ILE A 108 11.78 -16.86 3.02
C ILE A 108 12.93 -16.13 2.37
N GLU A 109 13.55 -16.80 1.42
CA GLU A 109 14.57 -16.20 0.55
C GLU A 109 13.88 -15.68 -0.71
N GLY A 110 14.11 -14.42 -1.03
CA GLY A 110 13.45 -13.80 -2.17
C GLY A 110 14.14 -12.56 -2.68
N GLU A 111 13.52 -11.97 -3.68
CA GLU A 111 13.98 -10.74 -4.31
C GLU A 111 12.93 -9.65 -4.15
N VAL A 112 13.38 -8.49 -3.69
CA VAL A 112 12.61 -7.24 -3.76
C VAL A 112 12.99 -6.53 -5.04
N ILE A 113 11.99 -6.10 -5.80
CA ILE A 113 12.14 -5.15 -6.90
C ILE A 113 11.41 -3.86 -6.55
N TRP A 114 11.90 -2.75 -7.06
CA TRP A 114 11.19 -1.48 -7.03
C TRP A 114 11.39 -0.71 -8.34
N GLN A 115 10.42 0.09 -8.70
CA GLN A 115 10.40 0.89 -9.92
C GLN A 115 9.73 2.23 -9.62
N LEU A 116 10.45 3.32 -9.86
CA LEU A 116 9.85 4.64 -9.97
C LEU A 116 9.30 4.77 -11.38
N CYS A 117 8.00 4.95 -11.48
CA CYS A 117 7.29 4.99 -12.77
C CYS A 117 6.61 6.34 -12.96
N SER A 118 6.50 6.78 -14.21
CA SER A 118 5.60 7.87 -14.58
C SER A 118 4.12 7.43 -14.48
N SER A 119 3.20 8.38 -14.41
CA SER A 119 1.75 8.10 -14.45
C SER A 119 1.30 7.38 -15.72
N GLU A 120 2.12 7.37 -16.77
CA GLU A 120 1.89 6.66 -18.03
C GLU A 120 2.48 5.23 -18.01
N GLY A 121 3.19 4.87 -16.93
CA GLY A 121 3.76 3.54 -16.73
C GLY A 121 5.19 3.37 -17.25
N GLU A 122 5.87 4.45 -17.65
CA GLU A 122 7.27 4.40 -18.04
C GLU A 122 8.17 4.29 -16.81
N ILE A 123 9.13 3.37 -16.84
CA ILE A 123 10.10 3.18 -15.77
C ILE A 123 11.18 4.26 -15.87
N ILE A 124 11.28 5.10 -14.83
CA ILE A 124 12.26 6.20 -14.72
C ILE A 124 13.52 5.68 -14.04
N GLU A 125 13.35 4.95 -12.95
CA GLU A 125 14.42 4.37 -12.16
C GLU A 125 13.96 3.04 -11.59
N SER A 126 14.88 2.10 -11.39
CA SER A 126 14.54 0.80 -10.82
C SER A 126 15.72 0.19 -10.08
N GLY A 127 15.41 -0.72 -9.17
CA GLY A 127 16.41 -1.49 -8.48
C GLY A 127 15.86 -2.82 -7.99
N LYS A 128 16.79 -3.68 -7.56
CA LYS A 128 16.47 -4.98 -7.00
C LYS A 128 17.45 -5.37 -5.91
N GLN A 129 16.97 -6.14 -4.97
CA GLN A 129 17.77 -6.62 -3.85
C GLN A 129 17.28 -7.99 -3.39
N SER A 130 18.19 -8.95 -3.32
CA SER A 130 17.90 -10.24 -2.66
C SER A 130 17.96 -10.08 -1.15
N LEU A 131 17.04 -10.74 -0.44
CA LEU A 131 17.02 -10.76 1.02
C LEU A 131 16.44 -12.08 1.55
N THR A 132 16.75 -12.36 2.80
CA THR A 132 16.10 -13.43 3.58
C THR A 132 15.21 -12.79 4.64
N ALA A 133 13.90 -12.95 4.50
CA ALA A 133 12.95 -12.58 5.53
C ALA A 133 12.81 -13.74 6.53
N LYS A 134 13.42 -13.58 7.72
CA LYS A 134 13.37 -14.60 8.78
C LYS A 134 11.94 -14.88 9.23
N ALA A 135 11.69 -16.11 9.70
CA ALA A 135 10.41 -16.49 10.29
C ALA A 135 10.00 -15.50 11.37
N MET A 136 8.72 -15.10 11.39
CA MET A 136 8.14 -14.23 12.41
C MET A 136 8.88 -12.90 12.60
N SER A 137 9.40 -12.30 11.51
CA SER A 137 10.18 -11.07 11.56
C SER A 137 9.80 -10.05 10.48
N SER A 138 10.30 -8.83 10.62
CA SER A 138 10.28 -7.81 9.59
C SER A 138 11.70 -7.34 9.29
N VAL A 139 12.01 -7.22 8.00
CA VAL A 139 13.32 -6.78 7.50
C VAL A 139 13.14 -5.47 6.76
N TRP A 140 13.86 -4.45 7.19
CA TRP A 140 13.91 -3.14 6.54
C TRP A 140 15.04 -3.08 5.51
N LEU A 141 14.76 -2.51 4.36
CA LEU A 141 15.76 -2.20 3.34
C LEU A 141 16.35 -0.80 3.57
N GLY A 142 17.37 -0.46 2.80
CA GLY A 142 17.92 0.89 2.78
C GLY A 142 16.88 1.94 2.36
N GLU A 143 17.01 3.14 2.89
CA GLU A 143 16.20 4.29 2.46
C GLU A 143 16.61 4.71 1.04
N MET A 144 15.62 4.94 0.19
CA MET A 144 15.78 5.49 -1.16
C MET A 144 15.35 6.95 -1.14
N ASP A 145 16.07 7.78 -1.86
CA ASP A 145 15.78 9.20 -1.98
C ASP A 145 15.63 9.58 -3.46
N PHE A 146 14.41 9.93 -3.83
CA PHE A 146 14.05 10.28 -5.20
C PHE A 146 14.06 11.81 -5.40
N HIS A 147 15.19 12.43 -5.09
CA HIS A 147 15.37 13.88 -5.26
C HIS A 147 14.88 14.35 -6.64
N ARG A 148 14.08 15.41 -6.65
CA ARG A 148 13.54 16.06 -7.86
C ARG A 148 12.57 15.20 -8.67
N THR A 149 12.00 14.17 -8.08
CA THR A 149 10.90 13.45 -8.72
C THR A 149 9.69 14.37 -8.91
N ASP A 150 9.02 14.24 -10.06
CA ASP A 150 7.74 14.91 -10.31
C ASP A 150 6.65 14.17 -9.52
N VAL A 151 6.34 14.68 -8.31
CA VAL A 151 5.44 14.02 -7.36
C VAL A 151 3.99 13.91 -7.85
N ASP A 152 3.58 14.77 -8.78
CA ASP A 152 2.23 14.76 -9.33
C ASP A 152 2.07 13.76 -10.48
N ASN A 153 3.18 13.32 -11.07
CA ASN A 153 3.19 12.41 -12.21
C ASN A 153 3.94 11.09 -11.97
N ASN A 154 4.65 10.94 -10.85
CA ASN A 154 5.46 9.75 -10.61
C ASN A 154 5.00 8.99 -9.36
N TYR A 155 5.05 7.66 -9.44
CA TYR A 155 4.74 6.77 -8.33
C TYR A 155 5.80 5.67 -8.19
N LEU A 156 5.95 5.14 -6.99
CA LEU A 156 6.82 4.00 -6.72
C LEU A 156 5.99 2.71 -6.70
N TYR A 157 6.34 1.76 -7.55
CA TYR A 157 5.90 0.36 -7.49
C TYR A 157 6.98 -0.49 -6.80
N PHE A 158 6.57 -1.48 -6.02
CA PHE A 158 7.47 -2.43 -5.38
C PHE A 158 6.82 -3.79 -5.22
N ALA A 159 7.62 -4.84 -5.28
CA ALA A 159 7.17 -6.21 -5.11
C ALA A 159 8.23 -7.09 -4.42
N PHE A 160 7.78 -8.12 -3.73
CA PHE A 160 8.61 -9.18 -3.17
C PHE A 160 8.20 -10.53 -3.75
N SER A 161 9.19 -11.27 -4.25
CA SER A 161 8.98 -12.55 -4.91
C SER A 161 9.86 -13.63 -4.31
N GLU A 162 9.35 -14.85 -4.22
CA GLU A 162 10.07 -16.08 -3.88
C GLU A 162 10.06 -17.02 -5.07
N ASN A 163 11.22 -17.47 -5.51
CA ASN A 163 11.37 -18.38 -6.68
C ASN A 163 10.65 -17.88 -7.95
N GLY A 164 10.69 -16.56 -8.18
CA GLY A 164 10.03 -15.93 -9.34
C GLY A 164 8.52 -15.78 -9.22
N LYS A 165 7.90 -16.18 -8.09
CA LYS A 165 6.49 -15.97 -7.80
C LYS A 165 6.32 -14.77 -6.90
N GLU A 166 5.56 -13.78 -7.37
CA GLU A 166 5.18 -12.63 -6.54
C GLU A 166 4.36 -13.08 -5.33
N LEU A 167 4.80 -12.72 -4.14
CA LEU A 167 4.11 -12.94 -2.88
C LEU A 167 3.31 -11.71 -2.44
N SER A 168 3.85 -10.53 -2.69
CA SER A 168 3.23 -9.26 -2.30
C SER A 168 3.78 -8.12 -3.14
N SER A 169 2.93 -7.16 -3.46
CA SER A 169 3.31 -5.92 -4.15
C SER A 169 2.51 -4.74 -3.62
N GLY A 170 2.95 -3.54 -3.93
CA GLY A 170 2.29 -2.30 -3.57
C GLY A 170 2.76 -1.11 -4.40
N THR A 171 2.05 -0.01 -4.20
CA THR A 171 2.39 1.29 -4.80
C THR A 171 2.25 2.39 -3.77
N VAL A 172 3.06 3.42 -3.90
CA VAL A 172 2.90 4.68 -3.17
C VAL A 172 3.08 5.88 -4.10
N ILE A 173 2.37 6.94 -3.79
CA ILE A 173 2.54 8.28 -4.37
C ILE A 173 3.09 9.21 -3.31
N PHE A 174 3.83 10.25 -3.72
CA PHE A 174 4.50 11.18 -2.80
C PHE A 174 3.71 12.48 -2.59
N THR A 175 2.60 12.63 -3.29
CA THR A 175 1.68 13.78 -3.21
C THR A 175 0.31 13.34 -2.69
N LEU A 176 -0.55 14.29 -2.34
CA LEU A 176 -1.94 13.98 -2.02
C LEU A 176 -2.66 13.44 -3.26
N PRO A 177 -3.53 12.41 -3.14
CA PRO A 177 -4.22 11.80 -4.28
C PRO A 177 -4.98 12.79 -5.16
N LYS A 178 -5.42 13.93 -4.62
CA LYS A 178 -6.14 14.97 -5.37
C LYS A 178 -5.25 15.74 -6.36
N TYR A 179 -3.94 15.70 -6.17
CA TYR A 179 -2.97 16.38 -7.05
C TYR A 179 -2.29 15.41 -8.02
N PHE A 180 -2.34 14.12 -7.74
CA PHE A 180 -1.73 13.13 -8.62
C PHE A 180 -2.50 12.99 -9.94
N ASN A 181 -1.81 13.02 -11.06
CA ASN A 181 -2.36 12.91 -12.40
C ASN A 181 -2.67 11.46 -12.78
N PHE A 182 -3.74 10.92 -12.19
CA PHE A 182 -4.22 9.57 -12.52
C PHE A 182 -4.63 9.46 -13.98
N GLN A 183 -4.04 8.52 -14.70
CA GLN A 183 -4.42 8.20 -16.06
C GLN A 183 -5.71 7.36 -16.08
N ASN A 184 -6.52 7.54 -17.11
CA ASN A 184 -7.69 6.69 -17.32
C ASN A 184 -7.22 5.30 -17.79
N PRO A 185 -7.36 4.23 -17.01
CA PRO A 185 -6.86 2.90 -17.37
C PRO A 185 -7.69 2.24 -18.48
N LYS A 186 -8.79 2.86 -18.92
CA LYS A 186 -9.70 2.36 -19.97
C LYS A 186 -10.10 0.90 -19.73
N LEU A 187 -10.36 0.56 -18.47
CA LEU A 187 -10.73 -0.79 -18.07
C LEU A 187 -11.94 -1.27 -18.87
N LYS A 188 -11.85 -2.48 -19.39
CA LYS A 188 -12.97 -3.21 -19.96
C LYS A 188 -13.30 -4.37 -19.06
N CYS A 189 -14.58 -4.55 -18.76
CA CYS A 189 -15.05 -5.64 -17.93
C CYS A 189 -15.98 -6.52 -18.77
N SER A 190 -15.73 -7.82 -18.79
CA SER A 190 -16.63 -8.80 -19.41
C SER A 190 -17.08 -9.83 -18.38
N ILE A 191 -18.31 -10.30 -18.51
CA ILE A 191 -18.90 -11.32 -17.64
C ILE A 191 -19.13 -12.56 -18.50
N ASP A 192 -18.55 -13.68 -18.07
CA ASP A 192 -18.79 -14.99 -18.67
C ASP A 192 -19.27 -15.96 -17.57
N GLY A 193 -20.57 -16.26 -17.57
CA GLY A 193 -21.22 -17.00 -16.49
C GLY A 193 -21.05 -16.30 -15.14
N ASN A 194 -20.33 -16.93 -14.20
CA ASN A 194 -20.04 -16.40 -12.86
C ASN A 194 -18.62 -15.76 -12.77
N LYS A 195 -17.94 -15.58 -13.90
CA LYS A 195 -16.56 -15.07 -13.95
C LYS A 195 -16.54 -13.67 -14.53
N ILE A 196 -15.87 -12.77 -13.84
CA ILE A 196 -15.58 -11.40 -14.31
C ILE A 196 -14.11 -11.35 -14.76
N THR A 197 -13.88 -10.89 -15.96
CA THR A 197 -12.54 -10.69 -16.54
C THR A 197 -12.37 -9.28 -17.08
#